data_568aad5bf057e3e61d2b2488ec96fd0f
#
_entry.id   568aad5bf057e3e61d2b2488ec96fd0f
#
_cell.length_a   1.000
_cell.length_b   1.000
_cell.length_c   1.000
_cell.angle_alpha   90.00
_cell.angle_beta   90.00
_cell.angle_gamma   90.00
#
_symmetry.space_group_name_H-M   'P 1'
#
loop_
_entity.id
_entity.type
_entity.pdbx_description
1 polymer ?
#
loop_
_entity_poly.entity_id
_entity_poly.type
_entity_poly.pdbx_seq_one_letter_code
_entity_poly.pdbx_strand_id
1 'polypeptide(L)'
;MATRRELRASLAGAHAGVRWPYLGRAQKRLLIAGIVMWVGAFLPWLLIFGHSLRAAPLAVSWALWAGLMTLAGASVRWRAVATLSALLGGGGALYLAGWQMTKLAGTCLSAQCLPGPGVLLLTLAGSAAVVQAFVLFRDRRGA
;
A
#
# COMPACT_ATOMS: atom_id res chain seq x y z
N MET A 1 -35.92 -8.05 -37.14
CA MET A 1 -35.78 -6.72 -36.51
C MET A 1 -35.85 -6.91 -34.99
N ALA A 2 -34.71 -6.79 -34.30
CA ALA A 2 -34.68 -6.88 -32.83
C ALA A 2 -35.39 -5.68 -32.22
N THR A 3 -36.26 -5.91 -31.26
CA THR A 3 -37.04 -4.85 -30.63
C THR A 3 -36.14 -4.00 -29.73
N ARG A 4 -36.48 -2.71 -29.57
CA ARG A 4 -35.71 -1.78 -28.67
C ARG A 4 -35.55 -2.32 -27.24
N ARG A 5 -36.42 -3.21 -26.80
CA ARG A 5 -36.37 -3.89 -25.50
C ARG A 5 -35.23 -4.90 -25.44
N GLU A 6 -35.03 -5.70 -26.51
CA GLU A 6 -33.93 -6.69 -26.58
C GLU A 6 -32.58 -6.02 -26.64
N LEU A 7 -32.45 -4.89 -27.35
CA LEU A 7 -31.21 -4.11 -27.38
C LEU A 7 -30.85 -3.53 -25.98
N ARG A 8 -31.86 -3.01 -25.25
CA ARG A 8 -31.67 -2.51 -23.89
C ARG A 8 -31.31 -3.62 -22.88
N ALA A 9 -31.92 -4.80 -23.02
CA ALA A 9 -31.60 -5.96 -22.20
C ALA A 9 -30.20 -6.47 -22.47
N SER A 10 -29.76 -6.47 -23.75
CA SER A 10 -28.40 -6.83 -24.15
C SER A 10 -27.36 -5.83 -23.65
N LEU A 11 -27.64 -4.52 -23.72
CA LEU A 11 -26.76 -3.48 -23.17
C LEU A 11 -26.70 -3.48 -21.64
N ALA A 12 -27.82 -3.74 -20.97
CA ALA A 12 -27.86 -3.89 -19.52
C ALA A 12 -27.06 -5.14 -19.06
N GLY A 13 -27.12 -6.23 -19.83
CA GLY A 13 -26.31 -7.44 -19.59
C GLY A 13 -24.83 -7.21 -19.83
N ALA A 14 -24.45 -6.39 -20.82
CA ALA A 14 -23.06 -6.05 -21.10
C ALA A 14 -22.42 -5.17 -20.01
N HIS A 15 -23.21 -4.30 -19.38
CA HIS A 15 -22.71 -3.51 -18.23
C HIS A 15 -22.68 -4.29 -16.91
N ALA A 16 -23.40 -5.41 -16.79
CA ALA A 16 -23.32 -6.30 -15.62
C ALA A 16 -22.02 -7.14 -15.61
N GLY A 17 -21.21 -7.12 -16.68
CA GLY A 17 -20.03 -7.98 -16.88
C GLY A 17 -18.74 -7.54 -16.23
N VAL A 18 -18.60 -6.29 -15.77
CA VAL A 18 -17.43 -5.87 -15.00
C VAL A 18 -17.76 -5.94 -13.51
N ARG A 19 -18.09 -7.13 -13.02
CA ARG A 19 -17.96 -7.42 -11.60
C ARG A 19 -16.48 -7.46 -11.30
N TRP A 20 -15.95 -6.38 -10.74
CA TRP A 20 -14.67 -6.38 -10.06
C TRP A 20 -14.60 -7.64 -9.19
N PRO A 21 -13.53 -8.45 -9.28
CA PRO A 21 -13.39 -9.64 -8.46
C PRO A 21 -13.72 -9.22 -7.01
N TYR A 22 -14.50 -10.05 -6.33
CA TYR A 22 -14.93 -9.80 -4.96
C TYR A 22 -13.70 -9.58 -4.09
N LEU A 23 -13.27 -8.32 -3.98
CA LEU A 23 -12.20 -7.93 -3.10
C LEU A 23 -12.76 -8.01 -1.68
N GLY A 24 -12.34 -9.00 -0.94
CA GLY A 24 -12.67 -9.14 0.47
C GLY A 24 -12.27 -7.85 1.22
N ARG A 25 -12.84 -7.62 2.39
CA ARG A 25 -12.53 -6.41 3.20
C ARG A 25 -11.02 -6.24 3.43
N ALA A 26 -10.30 -7.35 3.66
CA ALA A 26 -8.85 -7.34 3.84
C ALA A 26 -8.10 -6.90 2.56
N GLN A 27 -8.52 -7.38 1.38
CA GLN A 27 -7.91 -7.00 0.11
C GLN A 27 -8.14 -5.53 -0.24
N LYS A 28 -9.33 -4.98 0.05
CA LYS A 28 -9.60 -3.54 -0.12
C LYS A 28 -8.67 -2.69 0.75
N ARG A 29 -8.45 -3.11 2.00
CA ARG A 29 -7.54 -2.41 2.92
C ARG A 29 -6.08 -2.50 2.47
N LEU A 30 -5.65 -3.66 1.93
CA LEU A 30 -4.33 -3.83 1.32
C LEU A 30 -4.14 -2.92 0.11
N LEU A 31 -5.17 -2.81 -0.74
CA LEU A 31 -5.13 -1.92 -1.91
C LEU A 31 -4.97 -0.46 -1.47
N ILE A 32 -5.74 -0.02 -0.48
CA ILE A 32 -5.62 1.33 0.09
C ILE A 32 -4.21 1.53 0.67
N ALA A 33 -3.70 0.58 1.46
CA ALA A 33 -2.36 0.66 2.03
C ALA A 33 -1.27 0.78 0.95
N GLY A 34 -1.36 0.01 -0.12
CA GLY A 34 -0.42 0.09 -1.25
C GLY A 34 -0.45 1.45 -1.95
N ILE A 35 -1.65 2.01 -2.17
CA ILE A 35 -1.79 3.37 -2.75
C ILE A 35 -1.20 4.41 -1.81
N VAL A 36 -1.47 4.32 -0.51
CA VAL A 36 -0.93 5.26 0.49
C VAL A 36 0.60 5.18 0.55
N MET A 37 1.20 3.98 0.43
CA MET A 37 2.66 3.84 0.31
C MET A 37 3.21 4.56 -0.92
N TRP A 38 2.54 4.46 -2.07
CA TRP A 38 2.94 5.15 -3.28
C TRP A 38 2.87 6.67 -3.11
N VAL A 39 1.79 7.18 -2.57
CA VAL A 39 1.66 8.61 -2.26
C VAL A 39 2.76 9.04 -1.29
N GLY A 40 2.99 8.28 -0.22
CA GLY A 40 4.04 8.54 0.77
C GLY A 40 5.45 8.57 0.17
N ALA A 41 5.72 7.78 -0.89
CA ALA A 41 7.01 7.75 -1.56
C ALA A 41 7.37 9.09 -2.24
N PHE A 42 6.37 9.84 -2.70
CA PHE A 42 6.57 11.13 -3.38
C PHE A 42 6.50 12.34 -2.44
N LEU A 43 5.98 12.18 -1.22
CA LEU A 43 5.93 13.25 -0.24
C LEU A 43 7.33 13.53 0.37
N PRO A 44 7.54 14.74 0.92
CA PRO A 44 8.78 15.04 1.61
C PRO A 44 8.95 14.12 2.83
N TRP A 45 10.15 13.56 2.98
CA TRP A 45 10.47 12.60 4.05
C TRP A 45 11.04 13.28 5.28
N LEU A 46 11.58 14.49 5.11
CA LEU A 46 12.25 15.26 6.15
C LEU A 46 11.82 16.71 6.11
N LEU A 47 11.63 17.27 7.28
CA LEU A 47 11.46 18.69 7.48
C LEU A 47 12.59 19.19 8.39
N ILE A 48 13.51 19.97 7.84
CA ILE A 48 14.63 20.57 8.56
C ILE A 48 14.49 22.10 8.44
N PHE A 49 14.34 22.80 9.57
CA PHE A 49 14.20 24.26 9.62
C PHE A 49 13.16 24.84 8.63
N GLY A 50 12.03 24.13 8.43
CA GLY A 50 10.99 24.55 7.50
C GLY A 50 11.26 24.22 6.02
N HIS A 51 12.43 23.68 5.69
CA HIS A 51 12.72 23.17 4.36
C HIS A 51 12.34 21.70 4.22
N SER A 52 11.61 21.37 3.16
CA SER A 52 11.22 20.01 2.84
C SER A 52 12.31 19.31 2.03
N LEU A 53 12.83 18.19 2.55
CA LEU A 53 13.78 17.35 1.83
C LEU A 53 13.06 16.10 1.32
N ARG A 54 13.29 15.79 0.04
CA ARG A 54 12.83 14.56 -0.57
C ARG A 54 13.77 13.41 -0.19
N ALA A 55 13.22 12.19 -0.20
CA ALA A 55 14.02 11.00 0.00
C ALA A 55 15.09 10.83 -1.11
N ALA A 56 16.17 10.15 -0.79
CA ALA A 56 17.14 9.73 -1.79
C ALA A 56 16.46 8.84 -2.86
N PRO A 57 16.89 8.90 -4.13
CA PRO A 57 16.25 8.14 -5.22
C PRO A 57 16.12 6.64 -4.94
N LEU A 58 17.12 6.06 -4.28
CA LEU A 58 17.11 4.66 -3.86
C LEU A 58 15.99 4.37 -2.85
N ALA A 59 15.77 5.25 -1.88
CA ALA A 59 14.72 5.09 -0.88
C ALA A 59 13.33 5.21 -1.50
N VAL A 60 13.15 6.11 -2.46
CA VAL A 60 11.90 6.24 -3.23
C VAL A 60 11.62 4.97 -4.02
N SER A 61 12.61 4.41 -4.71
CA SER A 61 12.44 3.17 -5.48
C SER A 61 12.07 1.98 -4.59
N TRP A 62 12.65 1.86 -3.40
CA TRP A 62 12.28 0.85 -2.41
C TRP A 62 10.86 1.03 -1.88
N ALA A 63 10.43 2.26 -1.61
CA ALA A 63 9.07 2.56 -1.18
C ALA A 63 8.03 2.22 -2.27
N LEU A 64 8.35 2.54 -3.53
CA LEU A 64 7.51 2.19 -4.68
C LEU A 64 7.43 0.67 -4.86
N TRP A 65 8.55 -0.04 -4.73
CA TRP A 65 8.57 -1.50 -4.79
C TRP A 65 7.73 -2.13 -3.67
N ALA A 66 7.86 -1.64 -2.43
CA ALA A 66 7.06 -2.10 -1.29
C ALA A 66 5.56 -1.89 -1.53
N GLY A 67 5.18 -0.72 -2.04
CA GLY A 67 3.81 -0.42 -2.42
C GLY A 67 3.30 -1.33 -3.55
N LEU A 68 4.14 -1.59 -4.57
CA LEU A 68 3.80 -2.48 -5.68
C LEU A 68 3.56 -3.92 -5.19
N MET A 69 4.41 -4.43 -4.30
CA MET A 69 4.24 -5.75 -3.69
C MET A 69 2.94 -5.84 -2.89
N THR A 70 2.59 -4.79 -2.14
CA THR A 70 1.33 -4.73 -1.39
C THR A 70 0.12 -4.70 -2.32
N LEU A 71 0.17 -3.94 -3.43
CA LEU A 71 -0.87 -3.89 -4.46
C LEU A 71 -1.01 -5.22 -5.20
N ALA A 72 0.12 -5.86 -5.54
CA ALA A 72 0.11 -7.19 -6.13
C ALA A 72 -0.57 -8.20 -5.20
N GLY A 73 -0.29 -8.14 -3.88
CA GLY A 73 -0.98 -8.95 -2.89
C GLY A 73 -2.48 -8.73 -2.82
N ALA A 74 -2.93 -7.49 -3.03
CA ALA A 74 -4.36 -7.18 -3.05
C ALA A 74 -5.07 -7.76 -4.28
N SER A 75 -4.38 -7.89 -5.41
CA SER A 75 -4.96 -8.35 -6.69
C SER A 75 -4.95 -9.87 -6.86
N VAL A 76 -4.10 -10.60 -6.11
CA VAL A 76 -3.95 -12.04 -6.24
C VAL A 76 -5.04 -12.78 -5.49
N ARG A 77 -5.67 -13.79 -6.17
CA ARG A 77 -6.72 -14.65 -5.57
C ARG A 77 -6.14 -15.67 -4.57
N TRP A 78 -4.89 -16.03 -4.68
CA TRP A 78 -4.23 -17.00 -3.82
C TRP A 78 -3.84 -16.35 -2.49
N ARG A 79 -4.56 -16.70 -1.43
CA ARG A 79 -4.39 -16.12 -0.09
C ARG A 79 -2.94 -16.23 0.44
N ALA A 80 -2.24 -17.34 0.15
CA ALA A 80 -0.85 -17.51 0.56
C ALA A 80 0.07 -16.47 -0.11
N VAL A 81 -0.08 -16.28 -1.42
CA VAL A 81 0.70 -15.29 -2.18
C VAL A 81 0.33 -13.87 -1.73
N ALA A 82 -0.97 -13.60 -1.53
CA ALA A 82 -1.43 -12.31 -1.01
C ALA A 82 -0.84 -11.99 0.37
N THR A 83 -0.77 -12.97 1.27
CA THR A 83 -0.18 -12.81 2.60
C THR A 83 1.32 -12.56 2.51
N LEU A 84 2.05 -13.35 1.71
CA LEU A 84 3.49 -13.20 1.54
C LEU A 84 3.87 -11.85 0.91
N SER A 85 3.18 -11.45 -0.15
CA SER A 85 3.44 -10.16 -0.80
C SER A 85 3.08 -8.96 0.09
N ALA A 86 2.02 -9.06 0.89
CA ALA A 86 1.67 -8.04 1.87
C ALA A 86 2.68 -7.95 3.02
N LEU A 87 3.24 -9.10 3.47
CA LEU A 87 4.31 -9.13 4.48
C LEU A 87 5.61 -8.54 3.93
N LEU A 88 5.99 -8.91 2.70
CA LEU A 88 7.20 -8.38 2.06
C LEU A 88 7.07 -6.88 1.79
N GLY A 89 5.94 -6.43 1.25
CA GLY A 89 5.70 -5.01 0.99
C GLY A 89 5.58 -4.20 2.27
N GLY A 90 4.72 -4.62 3.20
CA GLY A 90 4.52 -3.93 4.48
C GLY A 90 5.77 -3.98 5.37
N GLY A 91 6.42 -5.14 5.49
CA GLY A 91 7.67 -5.30 6.25
C GLY A 91 8.81 -4.50 5.64
N GLY A 92 8.95 -4.49 4.32
CA GLY A 92 9.94 -3.68 3.60
C GLY A 92 9.73 -2.17 3.83
N ALA A 93 8.48 -1.71 3.81
CA ALA A 93 8.14 -0.32 4.11
C ALA A 93 8.49 0.06 5.55
N LEU A 94 8.18 -0.80 6.53
CA LEU A 94 8.52 -0.58 7.94
C LEU A 94 10.03 -0.58 8.18
N TYR A 95 10.74 -1.52 7.55
CA TYR A 95 12.20 -1.58 7.63
C TYR A 95 12.83 -0.29 7.08
N LEU A 96 12.39 0.16 5.91
CA LEU A 96 12.88 1.39 5.29
C LEU A 96 12.60 2.61 6.17
N ALA A 97 11.38 2.72 6.70
CA ALA A 97 11.01 3.81 7.60
C ALA A 97 11.84 3.79 8.89
N GLY A 98 12.02 2.63 9.52
CA GLY A 98 12.87 2.45 10.69
C GLY A 98 14.33 2.80 10.42
N TRP A 99 14.88 2.34 9.30
CA TRP A 99 16.23 2.70 8.86
C TRP A 99 16.40 4.20 8.69
N GLN A 100 15.44 4.89 8.07
CA GLN A 100 15.46 6.34 7.92
C GLN A 100 15.40 7.04 9.29
N MET A 101 14.56 6.57 10.21
CA MET A 101 14.46 7.12 11.55
C MET A 101 15.77 6.99 12.34
N THR A 102 16.47 5.85 12.24
CA THR A 102 17.78 5.68 12.91
C THR A 102 18.86 6.61 12.34
N LYS A 103 18.85 6.80 11.01
CA LYS A 103 19.74 7.77 10.37
C LYS A 103 19.46 9.20 10.83
N LEU A 104 18.18 9.57 10.94
CA LEU A 104 17.78 10.87 11.46
C LEU A 104 18.20 11.08 12.90
N ALA A 105 17.95 10.12 13.77
CA ALA A 105 18.36 10.20 15.17
C ALA A 105 19.87 10.41 15.32
N GLY A 106 20.69 9.79 14.45
CA GLY A 106 22.13 9.96 14.44
C GLY A 106 22.62 11.32 13.93
N THR A 107 21.91 11.93 12.98
CA THR A 107 22.36 13.19 12.35
C THR A 107 21.71 14.43 12.97
N CYS A 108 20.56 14.28 13.62
CA CYS A 108 19.74 15.39 14.11
C CYS A 108 19.81 15.62 15.61
N LEU A 109 20.83 15.12 16.31
CA LEU A 109 21.01 15.29 17.75
C LEU A 109 21.07 16.76 18.22
N SER A 110 21.32 17.70 17.30
CA SER A 110 21.45 19.13 17.58
C SER A 110 20.52 20.04 16.79
N ALA A 111 19.72 19.49 15.86
CA ALA A 111 18.86 20.27 14.98
C ALA A 111 17.38 19.85 15.14
N GLN A 112 16.44 20.80 14.97
CA GLN A 112 15.01 20.52 14.95
C GLN A 112 14.65 19.78 13.66
N CYS A 113 14.86 18.46 13.65
CA CYS A 113 14.46 17.59 12.55
C CYS A 113 13.15 16.91 12.90
N LEU A 114 12.14 17.10 12.08
CA LEU A 114 10.86 16.41 12.20
C LEU A 114 10.73 15.38 11.08
N PRO A 115 10.20 14.19 11.39
CA PRO A 115 9.86 13.22 10.35
C PRO A 115 8.79 13.83 9.43
N GLY A 116 9.06 13.79 8.14
CA GLY A 116 8.13 14.31 7.15
C GLY A 116 6.91 13.41 6.97
N PRO A 117 5.84 13.94 6.37
CA PRO A 117 4.59 13.20 6.17
C PRO A 117 4.78 11.92 5.32
N GLY A 118 5.76 11.88 4.43
CA GLY A 118 6.06 10.69 3.63
C GLY A 118 6.45 9.48 4.47
N VAL A 119 7.34 9.65 5.46
CA VAL A 119 7.76 8.58 6.38
C VAL A 119 6.60 8.15 7.28
N LEU A 120 5.79 9.09 7.76
CA LEU A 120 4.62 8.78 8.59
C LEU A 120 3.58 7.96 7.82
N LEU A 121 3.28 8.34 6.57
CA LEU A 121 2.36 7.57 5.73
C LEU A 121 2.91 6.18 5.41
N LEU A 122 4.22 6.06 5.18
CA LEU A 122 4.86 4.78 4.89
C LEU A 122 4.80 3.84 6.11
N THR A 123 5.02 4.35 7.33
CA THR A 123 4.92 3.57 8.57
C THR A 123 3.48 3.12 8.83
N LEU A 124 2.51 4.00 8.71
CA LEU A 124 1.11 3.68 8.92
C LEU A 124 0.59 2.67 7.89
N ALA A 125 0.89 2.88 6.61
CA ALA A 125 0.48 1.98 5.55
C ALA A 125 1.20 0.62 5.64
N GLY A 126 2.49 0.60 6.00
CA GLY A 126 3.26 -0.61 6.24
C GLY A 126 2.68 -1.44 7.40
N SER A 127 2.38 -0.79 8.52
CA SER A 127 1.75 -1.42 9.67
C SER A 127 0.37 -2.00 9.30
N ALA A 128 -0.44 -1.22 8.59
CA ALA A 128 -1.75 -1.68 8.14
C ALA A 128 -1.64 -2.90 7.21
N ALA A 129 -0.67 -2.92 6.27
CA ALA A 129 -0.44 -4.05 5.37
C ALA A 129 -0.03 -5.31 6.14
N VAL A 130 0.86 -5.20 7.12
CA VAL A 130 1.28 -6.33 7.97
C VAL A 130 0.10 -6.86 8.79
N VAL A 131 -0.71 -5.99 9.41
CA VAL A 131 -1.91 -6.41 10.16
C VAL A 131 -2.89 -7.14 9.24
N GLN A 132 -3.13 -6.64 8.02
CA GLN A 132 -4.03 -7.31 7.08
C GLN A 132 -3.45 -8.67 6.61
N ALA A 133 -2.13 -8.78 6.47
CA ALA A 133 -1.49 -10.06 6.18
C ALA A 133 -1.73 -11.08 7.29
N PHE A 134 -1.64 -10.68 8.57
CA PHE A 134 -1.98 -11.53 9.70
C PHE A 134 -3.46 -11.92 9.74
N VAL A 135 -4.37 -11.00 9.43
CA VAL A 135 -5.81 -11.31 9.32
C VAL A 135 -6.05 -12.36 8.25
N LEU A 136 -5.46 -12.18 7.06
CA LEU A 136 -5.56 -13.16 5.97
C LEU A 136 -5.00 -14.54 6.34
N PHE A 137 -3.90 -14.55 7.12
CA PHE A 137 -3.30 -15.78 7.60
C PHE A 137 -4.17 -16.49 8.66
N ARG A 138 -4.76 -15.72 9.57
CA ARG A 138 -5.64 -16.25 10.63
C ARG A 138 -6.93 -16.83 10.05
N ASP A 139 -7.55 -16.18 9.09
CA ASP A 139 -8.75 -16.69 8.41
C ASP A 139 -8.51 -18.03 7.69
N ARG A 140 -7.25 -18.38 7.42
CA ARG A 140 -6.86 -19.66 6.85
C ARG A 140 -6.97 -20.82 7.84
N ARG A 141 -6.88 -20.54 9.17
CA ARG A 141 -6.93 -21.56 10.22
C ARG A 141 -8.37 -21.87 10.69
N GLY A 142 -9.32 -21.06 10.29
CA GLY A 142 -10.75 -21.22 10.66
C GLY A 142 -11.62 -21.86 9.58
N ALA A 143 -11.05 -22.25 8.46
CA ALA A 143 -11.70 -22.99 7.36
C ALA A 143 -11.06 -24.36 7.20
#